data_fedf3e158f959a167b9c1cbe43d0ab6b
#
_entry.id   fedf3e158f959a167b9c1cbe43d0ab6b
#
_cell.length_a   1.000
_cell.length_b   1.000
_cell.length_c   1.000
_cell.angle_alpha   90.00
_cell.angle_beta   90.00
_cell.angle_gamma   90.00
#
_symmetry.space_group_name_H-M   'P 1'
#
loop_
_entity.id
_entity.type
_entity.pdbx_description
1 polymer ?
#
loop_
_entity_poly.entity_id
_entity_poly.type
_entity_poly.pdbx_seq_one_letter_code
_entity_poly.pdbx_strand_id
1 'polypeptide(L)'
;MQNMAKILITGGTGMVGQRLAILLLSSGHQVTVLTRRVPEKTGTNHQIRYALWNPEKCWVEATAIQDADYIVHLAGANVAEKRWTDARKKEIAESRVQGAATIVQALRQLPNQVKAVISASAIGWYGPDVETSLIAGFQETDPADQSFLGDTCRKWEEGIQPVLELGKRLVIFRIGIVLDTAGGALPAFLQSLRFRVAGNLGDGKQIISWIHQHDLCRMMAFAIENEELKGVYNAVSPHPVSNNQFNRLLAEHLYGRNYMAMPVPALLLKVLLGEMSVEVLKSATVASFKIRQAGFKFEYPLLVEAFRALLPDRKIQ
;
A
#
# COMPACT_ATOMS: atom_id res chain seq x y z
N MET A 1 -15.64 -18.96 -16.79
CA MET A 1 -15.06 -17.82 -17.55
C MET A 1 -15.19 -16.60 -16.66
N GLN A 2 -14.07 -15.99 -16.24
CA GLN A 2 -14.12 -14.71 -15.52
C GLN A 2 -14.73 -13.66 -16.46
N ASN A 3 -15.77 -12.95 -16.01
CA ASN A 3 -16.35 -11.87 -16.81
C ASN A 3 -15.33 -10.74 -16.92
N MET A 4 -15.00 -10.35 -18.15
CA MET A 4 -14.15 -9.20 -18.45
C MET A 4 -14.79 -7.94 -17.84
N ALA A 5 -14.06 -7.24 -16.99
CA ALA A 5 -14.49 -6.00 -16.36
C ALA A 5 -13.59 -4.83 -16.78
N LYS A 6 -14.13 -3.62 -16.74
CA LYS A 6 -13.42 -2.36 -16.99
C LYS A 6 -13.04 -1.73 -15.63
N ILE A 7 -11.75 -1.63 -15.36
CA ILE A 7 -11.23 -1.21 -14.07
C ILE A 7 -10.50 0.12 -14.22
N LEU A 8 -10.94 1.11 -13.44
CA LEU A 8 -10.33 2.42 -13.36
C LEU A 8 -9.39 2.47 -12.15
N ILE A 9 -8.13 2.82 -12.36
CA ILE A 9 -7.12 2.87 -11.30
C ILE A 9 -6.61 4.32 -11.15
N THR A 10 -6.76 4.90 -9.96
CA THR A 10 -6.02 6.11 -9.59
C THR A 10 -4.68 5.73 -8.96
N GLY A 11 -3.64 6.52 -9.17
CA GLY A 11 -2.29 6.13 -8.70
C GLY A 11 -1.69 4.95 -9.47
N GLY A 12 -2.25 4.63 -10.64
CA GLY A 12 -1.81 3.52 -11.50
C GLY A 12 -0.39 3.67 -12.07
N THR A 13 0.20 4.86 -12.00
CA THR A 13 1.61 5.11 -12.36
C THR A 13 2.59 4.83 -11.23
N GLY A 14 2.11 4.62 -10.00
CA GLY A 14 2.91 4.26 -8.84
C GLY A 14 3.28 2.78 -8.81
N MET A 15 4.16 2.40 -7.88
CA MET A 15 4.68 1.04 -7.71
C MET A 15 3.57 -0.04 -7.66
N VAL A 16 2.63 0.10 -6.73
CA VAL A 16 1.53 -0.86 -6.57
C VAL A 16 0.58 -0.82 -7.77
N GLY A 17 0.25 0.40 -8.24
CA GLY A 17 -0.71 0.59 -9.33
C GLY A 17 -0.25 -0.02 -10.65
N GLN A 18 1.03 0.09 -11.00
CA GLN A 18 1.60 -0.54 -12.20
C GLN A 18 1.53 -2.07 -12.12
N ARG A 19 1.87 -2.65 -10.97
CA ARG A 19 1.81 -4.11 -10.77
C ARG A 19 0.37 -4.62 -10.82
N LEU A 20 -0.55 -3.88 -10.19
CA LEU A 20 -1.97 -4.20 -10.24
C LEU A 20 -2.52 -4.13 -11.68
N ALA A 21 -2.17 -3.08 -12.43
CA ALA A 21 -2.60 -2.94 -13.83
C ALA A 21 -2.14 -4.13 -14.67
N ILE A 22 -0.89 -4.57 -14.53
CA ILE A 22 -0.35 -5.73 -15.24
C ILE A 22 -1.11 -7.01 -14.84
N LEU A 23 -1.34 -7.23 -13.54
CA LEU A 23 -2.07 -8.40 -13.05
C LEU A 23 -3.49 -8.45 -13.62
N LEU A 24 -4.22 -7.34 -13.56
CA LEU A 24 -5.60 -7.26 -14.06
C LEU A 24 -5.69 -7.46 -15.58
N LEU A 25 -4.75 -6.91 -16.34
CA LEU A 25 -4.66 -7.16 -17.78
C LEU A 25 -4.39 -8.64 -18.09
N SER A 26 -3.47 -9.28 -17.35
CA SER A 26 -3.18 -10.70 -17.53
C SER A 26 -4.36 -11.61 -17.16
N SER A 27 -5.25 -11.13 -16.29
CA SER A 27 -6.52 -11.79 -15.94
C SER A 27 -7.67 -11.48 -16.93
N GLY A 28 -7.39 -10.77 -18.03
CA GLY A 28 -8.37 -10.49 -19.10
C GLY A 28 -9.26 -9.28 -18.87
N HIS A 29 -8.96 -8.43 -17.87
CA HIS A 29 -9.69 -7.18 -17.65
C HIS A 29 -9.18 -6.04 -18.54
N GLN A 30 -9.99 -5.01 -18.72
CA GLN A 30 -9.58 -3.74 -19.31
C GLN A 30 -9.18 -2.77 -18.21
N VAL A 31 -8.05 -2.09 -18.38
CA VAL A 31 -7.51 -1.17 -17.37
C VAL A 31 -7.38 0.24 -17.94
N THR A 32 -7.99 1.20 -17.24
CA THR A 32 -7.79 2.63 -17.46
C THR A 32 -7.11 3.23 -16.24
N VAL A 33 -6.02 3.96 -16.43
CA VAL A 33 -5.26 4.63 -15.38
C VAL A 33 -5.56 6.13 -15.41
N LEU A 34 -6.09 6.66 -14.29
CA LEU A 34 -6.20 8.10 -14.07
C LEU A 34 -4.84 8.68 -13.70
N THR A 35 -4.41 9.68 -14.47
CA THR A 35 -3.14 10.37 -14.27
C THR A 35 -3.30 11.89 -14.42
N ARG A 36 -2.45 12.66 -13.74
CA ARG A 36 -2.39 14.13 -13.92
C ARG A 36 -1.71 14.54 -15.23
N ARG A 37 -0.90 13.66 -15.79
CA ARG A 37 -0.18 13.83 -17.04
C ARG A 37 -0.03 12.49 -17.73
N VAL A 38 -0.44 12.39 -18.97
CA VAL A 38 -0.26 11.17 -19.78
C VAL A 38 1.25 10.95 -19.97
N PRO A 39 1.79 9.75 -19.68
CA PRO A 39 3.18 9.44 -19.91
C PRO A 39 3.53 9.56 -21.41
N GLU A 40 4.66 10.24 -21.73
CA GLU A 40 5.14 10.40 -23.10
C GLU A 40 5.52 9.04 -23.75
N LYS A 41 6.00 8.12 -22.95
CA LYS A 41 6.21 6.72 -23.32
C LYS A 41 5.15 5.91 -22.59
N THR A 42 4.12 5.47 -23.29
CA THR A 42 3.32 4.35 -22.84
C THR A 42 4.31 3.20 -22.67
N GLY A 43 4.61 2.82 -21.43
CA GLY A 43 5.55 1.73 -21.14
C GLY A 43 5.22 0.49 -21.98
N THR A 44 5.98 -0.56 -21.87
CA THR A 44 5.92 -1.79 -22.70
C THR A 44 4.53 -2.44 -22.85
N ASN A 45 3.48 -1.88 -22.21
CA ASN A 45 2.13 -2.42 -22.27
C ASN A 45 1.15 -1.41 -22.91
N HIS A 46 1.00 -1.49 -24.24
CA HIS A 46 0.06 -0.71 -25.03
C HIS A 46 -1.43 -0.97 -24.70
N GLN A 47 -1.73 -1.89 -23.80
CA GLN A 47 -3.09 -2.27 -23.39
C GLN A 47 -3.65 -1.38 -22.27
N ILE A 48 -2.81 -0.59 -21.59
CA ILE A 48 -3.26 0.37 -20.57
C ILE A 48 -3.79 1.63 -21.26
N ARG A 49 -5.06 1.94 -21.01
CA ARG A 49 -5.64 3.24 -21.38
C ARG A 49 -5.31 4.26 -20.29
N TYR A 50 -5.01 5.49 -20.69
CA TYR A 50 -4.81 6.61 -19.78
C TYR A 50 -5.92 7.63 -19.95
N ALA A 51 -6.40 8.19 -18.84
CA ALA A 51 -7.34 9.27 -18.79
C ALA A 51 -6.87 10.35 -17.79
N LEU A 52 -7.28 11.58 -18.00
CA LEU A 52 -6.82 12.71 -17.21
C LEU A 52 -7.72 12.95 -15.98
N TRP A 53 -7.11 13.38 -14.91
CA TRP A 53 -7.79 13.92 -13.73
C TRP A 53 -6.97 14.97 -13.01
N ASN A 54 -7.64 15.81 -12.24
CA ASN A 54 -7.02 16.82 -11.40
C ASN A 54 -7.74 16.89 -10.03
N PRO A 55 -7.22 16.20 -8.99
CA PRO A 55 -7.85 16.19 -7.67
C PRO A 55 -7.94 17.58 -7.01
N GLU A 56 -6.97 18.46 -7.25
CA GLU A 56 -6.98 19.83 -6.70
C GLU A 56 -8.16 20.67 -7.25
N LYS A 57 -8.58 20.38 -8.48
CA LYS A 57 -9.72 21.02 -9.15
C LYS A 57 -11.00 20.18 -9.07
N CYS A 58 -10.94 19.06 -8.35
CA CYS A 58 -12.04 18.09 -8.25
C CYS A 58 -12.60 17.69 -9.62
N TRP A 59 -11.71 17.45 -10.60
CA TRP A 59 -12.05 17.17 -11.99
C TRP A 59 -11.49 15.83 -12.46
N VAL A 60 -12.28 15.11 -13.25
CA VAL A 60 -11.90 13.86 -13.93
C VAL A 60 -12.53 13.80 -15.31
N GLU A 61 -11.84 13.18 -16.27
CA GLU A 61 -12.38 12.88 -17.59
C GLU A 61 -13.62 11.99 -17.48
N ALA A 62 -14.77 12.50 -17.92
CA ALA A 62 -16.07 11.88 -17.69
C ALA A 62 -16.17 10.45 -18.24
N THR A 63 -15.61 10.22 -19.44
CA THR A 63 -15.63 8.90 -20.10
C THR A 63 -14.96 7.82 -19.27
N ALA A 64 -13.93 8.17 -18.48
CA ALA A 64 -13.24 7.22 -17.62
C ALA A 64 -14.12 6.67 -16.48
N ILE A 65 -15.00 7.52 -15.94
CA ILE A 65 -15.97 7.14 -14.90
C ILE A 65 -17.16 6.36 -15.51
N GLN A 66 -17.66 6.84 -16.65
CA GLN A 66 -18.83 6.24 -17.34
C GLN A 66 -18.54 4.80 -17.79
N ASP A 67 -17.34 4.55 -18.25
CA ASP A 67 -16.92 3.24 -18.77
C ASP A 67 -16.55 2.22 -17.68
N ALA A 68 -16.31 2.67 -16.42
CA ALA A 68 -15.78 1.81 -15.38
C ALA A 68 -16.85 0.92 -14.71
N ASP A 69 -16.52 -0.35 -14.50
CA ASP A 69 -17.26 -1.28 -13.64
C ASP A 69 -16.78 -1.21 -12.18
N TYR A 70 -15.47 -0.99 -11.99
CA TYR A 70 -14.82 -0.91 -10.69
C TYR A 70 -13.79 0.22 -10.66
N ILE A 71 -13.63 0.83 -9.49
CA ILE A 71 -12.59 1.83 -9.25
C ILE A 71 -11.63 1.30 -8.19
N VAL A 72 -10.32 1.32 -8.46
CA VAL A 72 -9.26 1.08 -7.47
C VAL A 72 -8.56 2.39 -7.19
N HIS A 73 -8.73 2.90 -5.96
CA HIS A 73 -8.23 4.20 -5.55
C HIS A 73 -6.94 4.07 -4.74
N LEU A 74 -5.78 4.28 -5.39
CA LEU A 74 -4.44 4.17 -4.80
C LEU A 74 -3.69 5.51 -4.73
N ALA A 75 -4.30 6.58 -5.24
CA ALA A 75 -3.62 7.87 -5.36
C ALA A 75 -3.34 8.50 -3.99
N GLY A 76 -2.12 8.96 -3.82
CA GLY A 76 -1.65 9.69 -2.64
C GLY A 76 -0.17 10.02 -2.79
N ALA A 77 0.27 11.16 -2.24
CA ALA A 77 1.67 11.52 -2.20
C ALA A 77 2.46 10.50 -1.38
N ASN A 78 3.66 10.12 -1.85
CA ASN A 78 4.50 9.15 -1.16
C ASN A 78 4.98 9.69 0.19
N VAL A 79 4.65 9.02 1.28
CA VAL A 79 4.99 9.45 2.65
C VAL A 79 6.49 9.45 2.94
N ALA A 80 7.26 8.59 2.26
CA ALA A 80 8.69 8.40 2.49
C ALA A 80 9.61 9.11 1.48
N GLU A 81 9.04 9.88 0.53
CA GLU A 81 9.84 10.53 -0.53
C GLU A 81 10.72 11.66 -0.01
N LYS A 82 10.23 12.44 0.96
CA LYS A 82 10.90 13.63 1.51
C LYS A 82 10.71 13.69 3.01
N ARG A 83 11.60 14.43 3.71
CA ARG A 83 11.43 14.73 5.14
C ARG A 83 10.07 15.41 5.38
N TRP A 84 9.48 15.10 6.52
CA TRP A 84 8.22 15.71 6.92
C TRP A 84 8.45 17.14 7.44
N THR A 85 8.04 18.09 6.64
CA THR A 85 7.79 19.47 7.01
C THR A 85 6.28 19.68 7.09
N ASP A 86 5.80 20.76 7.67
CA ASP A 86 4.36 21.05 7.73
C ASP A 86 3.73 21.11 6.33
N ALA A 87 4.43 21.70 5.35
CA ALA A 87 3.99 21.72 3.96
C ALA A 87 3.91 20.31 3.37
N ARG A 88 4.89 19.43 3.67
CA ARG A 88 4.87 18.03 3.20
C ARG A 88 3.78 17.20 3.86
N LYS A 89 3.59 17.37 5.17
CA LYS A 89 2.48 16.72 5.90
C LYS A 89 1.12 17.14 5.33
N LYS A 90 0.94 18.42 5.04
CA LYS A 90 -0.25 18.95 4.38
C LYS A 90 -0.46 18.29 3.00
N GLU A 91 0.57 18.26 2.16
CA GLU A 91 0.51 17.60 0.84
C GLU A 91 0.13 16.11 0.95
N ILE A 92 0.71 15.38 1.91
CA ILE A 92 0.42 13.96 2.16
C ILE A 92 -1.06 13.78 2.52
N ALA A 93 -1.60 14.58 3.41
CA ALA A 93 -3.00 14.49 3.83
C ALA A 93 -3.95 14.93 2.69
N GLU A 94 -3.71 16.11 2.12
CA GLU A 94 -4.59 16.69 1.10
C GLU A 94 -4.67 15.87 -0.17
N SER A 95 -3.56 15.30 -0.64
CA SER A 95 -3.56 14.46 -1.84
C SER A 95 -4.51 13.26 -1.74
N ARG A 96 -4.70 12.73 -0.53
CA ARG A 96 -5.60 11.61 -0.24
C ARG A 96 -7.05 12.04 -0.15
N VAL A 97 -7.30 13.09 0.62
CA VAL A 97 -8.65 13.64 0.82
C VAL A 97 -9.22 14.19 -0.48
N GLN A 98 -8.43 14.95 -1.23
CA GLN A 98 -8.85 15.51 -2.52
C GLN A 98 -9.06 14.41 -3.58
N GLY A 99 -8.20 13.39 -3.58
CA GLY A 99 -8.37 12.23 -4.46
C GLY A 99 -9.68 11.50 -4.19
N ALA A 100 -9.98 11.20 -2.93
CA ALA A 100 -11.23 10.56 -2.51
C ALA A 100 -12.46 11.43 -2.85
N ALA A 101 -12.41 12.72 -2.52
CA ALA A 101 -13.48 13.67 -2.82
C ALA A 101 -13.77 13.75 -4.32
N THR A 102 -12.73 13.75 -5.16
CA THR A 102 -12.87 13.78 -6.62
C THR A 102 -13.61 12.54 -7.14
N ILE A 103 -13.28 11.34 -6.64
CA ILE A 103 -14.00 10.11 -7.02
C ILE A 103 -15.45 10.16 -6.55
N VAL A 104 -15.71 10.54 -5.30
CA VAL A 104 -17.07 10.67 -4.77
C VAL A 104 -17.91 11.64 -5.59
N GLN A 105 -17.36 12.84 -5.89
CA GLN A 105 -18.05 13.85 -6.69
C GLN A 105 -18.33 13.35 -8.10
N ALA A 106 -17.37 12.72 -8.74
CA ALA A 106 -17.53 12.16 -10.09
C ALA A 106 -18.65 11.11 -10.13
N LEU A 107 -18.66 10.18 -9.17
CA LEU A 107 -19.71 9.16 -9.06
C LEU A 107 -21.10 9.74 -8.78
N ARG A 108 -21.17 10.89 -8.11
CA ARG A 108 -22.44 11.59 -7.82
C ARG A 108 -22.97 12.37 -9.02
N GLN A 109 -22.07 12.98 -9.80
CA GLN A 109 -22.45 13.93 -10.86
C GLN A 109 -22.52 13.31 -12.26
N LEU A 110 -21.75 12.25 -12.51
CA LEU A 110 -21.67 11.63 -13.83
C LEU A 110 -22.49 10.35 -13.90
N PRO A 111 -23.17 10.06 -15.02
CA PRO A 111 -23.75 8.74 -15.27
C PRO A 111 -22.64 7.68 -15.14
N ASN A 112 -22.92 6.60 -14.41
CA ASN A 112 -21.92 5.54 -14.23
C ASN A 112 -22.56 4.20 -13.86
N GLN A 113 -21.84 3.13 -14.14
CA GLN A 113 -22.21 1.76 -13.82
C GLN A 113 -21.30 1.12 -12.76
N VAL A 114 -20.50 1.93 -12.07
CA VAL A 114 -19.54 1.47 -11.07
C VAL A 114 -20.24 0.66 -9.98
N LYS A 115 -19.81 -0.58 -9.77
CA LYS A 115 -20.35 -1.52 -8.79
C LYS A 115 -19.65 -1.38 -7.44
N ALA A 116 -18.35 -1.19 -7.46
CA ALA A 116 -17.57 -1.07 -6.22
C ALA A 116 -16.37 -0.13 -6.36
N VAL A 117 -15.99 0.45 -5.22
CA VAL A 117 -14.74 1.18 -5.03
C VAL A 117 -13.86 0.40 -4.06
N ILE A 118 -12.64 0.09 -4.48
CA ILE A 118 -11.59 -0.53 -3.68
C ILE A 118 -10.57 0.57 -3.36
N SER A 119 -10.52 1.00 -2.11
CA SER A 119 -9.67 2.13 -1.69
C SER A 119 -8.48 1.65 -0.87
N ALA A 120 -7.32 2.22 -1.13
CA ALA A 120 -6.19 2.12 -0.23
C ALA A 120 -6.42 2.98 1.02
N SER A 121 -5.88 2.49 2.12
CA SER A 121 -5.55 3.17 3.37
C SER A 121 -4.20 2.61 3.82
N ALA A 122 -3.78 2.84 5.06
CA ALA A 122 -2.51 2.32 5.55
C ALA A 122 -2.60 1.90 7.02
N ILE A 123 -1.71 0.98 7.44
CA ILE A 123 -1.54 0.62 8.86
C ILE A 123 -1.03 1.78 9.73
N GLY A 124 -0.68 2.93 9.11
CA GLY A 124 -0.51 4.19 9.80
C GLY A 124 -1.75 4.63 10.60
N TRP A 125 -2.92 4.04 10.33
CA TRP A 125 -4.12 4.12 11.15
C TRP A 125 -3.85 3.78 12.60
N TYR A 126 -3.04 2.75 12.84
CA TYR A 126 -2.74 2.23 14.17
C TYR A 126 -1.57 2.96 14.80
N GLY A 127 -1.64 3.14 16.11
CA GLY A 127 -0.56 3.65 16.94
C GLY A 127 0.57 2.65 17.17
N PRO A 128 1.47 2.98 18.10
CA PRO A 128 2.43 2.01 18.61
C PRO A 128 1.74 0.82 19.29
N ASP A 129 2.39 -0.33 19.26
CA ASP A 129 1.87 -1.54 19.93
C ASP A 129 1.53 -1.28 21.40
N VAL A 130 0.40 -1.83 21.78
CA VAL A 130 -0.08 -1.95 23.16
C VAL A 130 -0.15 -3.43 23.53
N GLU A 131 -0.37 -3.74 24.80
CA GLU A 131 -0.39 -5.13 25.26
C GLU A 131 -1.33 -6.03 24.44
N THR A 132 -2.52 -5.56 24.13
CA THR A 132 -3.51 -6.31 23.34
C THR A 132 -3.05 -6.55 21.90
N SER A 133 -2.41 -5.56 21.26
CA SER A 133 -1.92 -5.71 19.90
C SER A 133 -0.67 -6.61 19.81
N LEU A 134 0.14 -6.67 20.84
CA LEU A 134 1.27 -7.60 20.90
C LEU A 134 0.81 -9.06 20.95
N ILE A 135 -0.38 -9.34 21.52
CA ILE A 135 -0.94 -10.69 21.65
C ILE A 135 -1.73 -11.08 20.40
N ALA A 136 -2.65 -10.21 19.96
CA ALA A 136 -3.64 -10.53 18.92
C ALA A 136 -3.43 -9.80 17.59
N GLY A 137 -2.55 -8.81 17.54
CA GLY A 137 -2.42 -7.85 16.47
C GLY A 137 -3.56 -6.82 16.46
N PHE A 138 -3.31 -5.63 15.94
CA PHE A 138 -4.36 -4.65 15.69
C PHE A 138 -5.41 -5.19 14.73
N GLN A 139 -6.67 -4.99 15.08
CA GLN A 139 -7.83 -5.42 14.32
C GLN A 139 -8.44 -4.23 13.55
N GLU A 140 -9.26 -4.50 12.55
CA GLU A 140 -9.92 -3.47 11.76
C GLU A 140 -10.90 -2.61 12.56
N THR A 141 -11.36 -3.10 13.71
CA THR A 141 -12.25 -2.40 14.66
C THR A 141 -11.52 -1.45 15.59
N ASP A 142 -10.19 -1.55 15.70
CA ASP A 142 -9.43 -0.68 16.57
C ASP A 142 -9.43 0.77 16.06
N PRO A 143 -9.49 1.76 16.98
CA PRO A 143 -9.60 3.17 16.61
C PRO A 143 -8.34 3.68 15.91
N ALA A 144 -8.53 4.80 15.19
CA ALA A 144 -7.38 5.51 14.61
C ALA A 144 -6.53 6.14 15.72
N ASP A 145 -5.22 6.07 15.54
CA ASP A 145 -4.26 6.79 16.38
C ASP A 145 -4.37 8.31 16.17
N GLN A 146 -4.00 9.08 17.19
CA GLN A 146 -4.04 10.55 17.14
C GLN A 146 -2.81 11.17 16.47
N SER A 147 -1.83 10.37 16.05
CA SER A 147 -0.65 10.84 15.31
C SER A 147 -1.02 11.39 13.93
N PHE A 148 -0.05 12.06 13.31
CA PHE A 148 -0.21 12.60 11.95
C PHE A 148 -0.69 11.54 10.93
N LEU A 149 -0.11 10.33 10.94
CA LEU A 149 -0.55 9.29 10.00
C LEU A 149 -1.89 8.69 10.38
N GLY A 150 -2.21 8.53 11.67
CA GLY A 150 -3.52 8.05 12.13
C GLY A 150 -4.63 8.99 11.68
N ASP A 151 -4.48 10.29 11.93
CA ASP A 151 -5.43 11.31 11.49
C ASP A 151 -5.53 11.38 9.95
N THR A 152 -4.40 11.24 9.25
CA THR A 152 -4.37 11.21 7.78
C THR A 152 -5.16 10.01 7.24
N CYS A 153 -4.96 8.82 7.79
CA CYS A 153 -5.68 7.61 7.39
C CYS A 153 -7.18 7.73 7.69
N ARG A 154 -7.54 8.28 8.87
CA ARG A 154 -8.93 8.54 9.26
C ARG A 154 -9.63 9.46 8.24
N LYS A 155 -9.03 10.59 7.93
CA LYS A 155 -9.57 11.53 6.93
C LYS A 155 -9.67 10.93 5.53
N TRP A 156 -8.71 10.07 5.18
CA TRP A 156 -8.73 9.36 3.89
C TRP A 156 -9.90 8.38 3.81
N GLU A 157 -10.08 7.54 4.83
CA GLU A 157 -11.18 6.59 4.91
C GLU A 157 -12.55 7.30 4.97
N GLU A 158 -12.68 8.36 5.79
CA GLU A 158 -13.88 9.19 5.85
C GLU A 158 -14.21 9.86 4.50
N GLY A 159 -13.19 10.32 3.78
CA GLY A 159 -13.36 11.00 2.49
C GLY A 159 -13.91 10.11 1.39
N ILE A 160 -13.71 8.78 1.45
CA ILE A 160 -14.23 7.84 0.44
C ILE A 160 -15.55 7.18 0.86
N GLN A 161 -15.91 7.20 2.16
CA GLN A 161 -17.14 6.56 2.65
C GLN A 161 -18.43 7.01 1.96
N PRO A 162 -18.60 8.27 1.51
CA PRO A 162 -19.82 8.70 0.85
C PRO A 162 -20.17 7.92 -0.43
N VAL A 163 -19.28 7.09 -0.98
CA VAL A 163 -19.64 6.18 -2.09
C VAL A 163 -20.71 5.16 -1.69
N LEU A 164 -20.83 4.83 -0.39
CA LEU A 164 -21.88 3.95 0.15
C LEU A 164 -23.26 4.56 -0.01
N GLU A 165 -23.40 5.88 0.18
CA GLU A 165 -24.66 6.62 -0.01
C GLU A 165 -25.11 6.60 -1.48
N LEU A 166 -24.19 6.37 -2.40
CA LEU A 166 -24.46 6.24 -3.83
C LEU A 166 -24.79 4.79 -4.23
N GLY A 167 -25.00 3.90 -3.25
CA GLY A 167 -25.29 2.49 -3.48
C GLY A 167 -24.11 1.67 -4.01
N LYS A 168 -22.87 2.17 -3.89
CA LYS A 168 -21.67 1.46 -4.32
C LYS A 168 -21.08 0.65 -3.17
N ARG A 169 -20.62 -0.57 -3.45
CA ARG A 169 -19.86 -1.36 -2.48
C ARG A 169 -18.49 -0.70 -2.24
N LEU A 170 -18.05 -0.64 -0.99
CA LEU A 170 -16.75 -0.09 -0.61
C LEU A 170 -15.92 -1.15 0.10
N VAL A 171 -14.68 -1.33 -0.36
CA VAL A 171 -13.63 -2.10 0.33
C VAL A 171 -12.45 -1.19 0.58
N ILE A 172 -11.97 -1.13 1.82
CA ILE A 172 -10.81 -0.34 2.21
C ILE A 172 -9.71 -1.28 2.68
N PHE A 173 -8.50 -1.14 2.13
CA PHE A 173 -7.33 -1.89 2.56
C PHE A 173 -6.38 -1.01 3.35
N ARG A 174 -6.19 -1.29 4.65
CA ARG A 174 -5.11 -0.72 5.48
C ARG A 174 -3.84 -1.49 5.17
N ILE A 175 -3.04 -0.92 4.29
CA ILE A 175 -1.88 -1.58 3.69
C ILE A 175 -0.67 -1.45 4.61
N GLY A 176 0.00 -2.58 4.86
CA GLY A 176 1.27 -2.64 5.57
C GLY A 176 2.47 -2.19 4.73
N ILE A 177 3.67 -2.51 5.19
CA ILE A 177 4.90 -2.22 4.45
C ILE A 177 4.97 -3.14 3.23
N VAL A 178 4.79 -2.55 2.04
CA VAL A 178 4.82 -3.29 0.78
C VAL A 178 6.26 -3.61 0.40
N LEU A 179 6.53 -4.89 0.16
CA LEU A 179 7.83 -5.35 -0.32
C LEU A 179 7.83 -5.45 -1.85
N ASP A 180 8.64 -4.61 -2.48
CA ASP A 180 8.92 -4.59 -3.93
C ASP A 180 10.36 -4.09 -4.15
N THR A 181 11.03 -4.60 -5.18
CA THR A 181 12.38 -4.15 -5.56
C THR A 181 12.39 -2.83 -6.33
N ALA A 182 11.26 -2.44 -6.93
CA ALA A 182 11.13 -1.20 -7.69
C ALA A 182 10.83 0.03 -6.81
N GLY A 183 10.52 -0.18 -5.50
CA GLY A 183 10.20 0.92 -4.61
C GLY A 183 9.78 0.47 -3.22
N GLY A 184 9.18 1.37 -2.43
CA GLY A 184 8.82 1.10 -1.05
C GLY A 184 10.02 1.02 -0.10
N ALA A 185 9.91 0.24 0.96
CA ALA A 185 10.94 0.15 2.00
C ALA A 185 12.12 -0.77 1.62
N LEU A 186 11.89 -1.83 0.83
CA LEU A 186 12.91 -2.85 0.53
C LEU A 186 14.20 -2.27 -0.09
N PRO A 187 14.17 -1.34 -1.06
CA PRO A 187 15.39 -0.71 -1.58
C PRO A 187 16.27 -0.04 -0.52
N ALA A 188 15.67 0.58 0.51
CA ALA A 188 16.44 1.20 1.59
C ALA A 188 17.17 0.16 2.45
N PHE A 189 16.52 -0.97 2.75
CA PHE A 189 17.18 -2.10 3.44
C PHE A 189 18.30 -2.70 2.58
N LEU A 190 18.07 -2.88 1.28
CA LEU A 190 19.09 -3.39 0.35
C LEU A 190 20.29 -2.46 0.23
N GLN A 191 20.10 -1.15 0.35
CA GLN A 191 21.21 -0.17 0.26
C GLN A 191 22.20 -0.33 1.40
N SER A 192 21.74 -0.55 2.63
CA SER A 192 22.62 -0.81 3.78
C SER A 192 23.39 -2.12 3.62
N LEU A 193 22.76 -3.13 3.07
CA LEU A 193 23.35 -4.45 2.85
C LEU A 193 24.38 -4.51 1.73
N ARG A 194 24.50 -3.48 0.86
CA ARG A 194 25.58 -3.41 -0.14
C ARG A 194 26.96 -3.52 0.49
N PHE A 195 27.12 -3.08 1.73
CA PHE A 195 28.37 -3.19 2.49
C PHE A 195 28.39 -4.41 3.42
N ARG A 196 27.46 -5.37 3.21
CA ARG A 196 27.26 -6.55 4.09
C ARG A 196 26.98 -6.18 5.55
N VAL A 197 26.37 -5.00 5.76
CA VAL A 197 25.97 -4.51 7.08
C VAL A 197 24.45 -4.54 7.18
N ALA A 198 23.96 -5.40 8.07
CA ALA A 198 22.54 -5.43 8.46
C ALA A 198 22.30 -4.35 9.52
N GLY A 199 21.74 -3.22 9.11
CA GLY A 199 21.49 -2.08 10.01
C GLY A 199 20.20 -2.27 10.80
N ASN A 200 20.31 -2.66 12.07
CA ASN A 200 19.17 -2.77 12.96
C ASN A 200 18.79 -1.40 13.50
N LEU A 201 17.56 -0.93 13.15
CA LEU A 201 17.10 0.41 13.51
C LEU A 201 16.73 0.48 15.01
N GLY A 202 17.38 1.36 15.77
CA GLY A 202 17.20 1.45 17.21
C GLY A 202 17.65 0.15 17.91
N ASP A 203 16.78 -0.44 18.73
CA ASP A 203 17.00 -1.75 19.36
C ASP A 203 16.57 -2.93 18.46
N GLY A 204 15.94 -2.64 17.32
CA GLY A 204 15.51 -3.61 16.33
C GLY A 204 14.36 -4.52 16.75
N LYS A 205 13.70 -4.25 17.88
CA LYS A 205 12.59 -5.06 18.38
C LYS A 205 11.24 -4.68 17.78
N GLN A 206 11.14 -3.49 17.18
CA GLN A 206 9.89 -3.00 16.59
C GLN A 206 9.39 -3.98 15.51
N ILE A 207 8.12 -4.26 15.54
CA ILE A 207 7.45 -5.19 14.64
C ILE A 207 7.14 -4.49 13.32
N ILE A 208 7.45 -5.17 12.24
CA ILE A 208 7.17 -4.79 10.85
C ILE A 208 6.01 -5.66 10.35
N SER A 209 4.84 -5.05 10.17
CA SER A 209 3.71 -5.67 9.47
C SER A 209 3.84 -5.37 7.98
N TRP A 210 4.16 -6.38 7.22
CA TRP A 210 4.55 -6.29 5.81
C TRP A 210 3.60 -7.06 4.90
N ILE A 211 3.64 -6.82 3.60
CA ILE A 211 2.97 -7.60 2.57
C ILE A 211 3.83 -7.67 1.31
N HIS A 212 3.84 -8.83 0.65
CA HIS A 212 4.43 -8.96 -0.68
C HIS A 212 3.57 -8.20 -1.71
N GLN A 213 4.20 -7.45 -2.63
CA GLN A 213 3.47 -6.63 -3.60
C GLN A 213 2.49 -7.45 -4.45
N HIS A 214 2.85 -8.69 -4.79
CA HIS A 214 1.97 -9.58 -5.57
C HIS A 214 0.72 -9.96 -4.78
N ASP A 215 0.86 -10.32 -3.50
CA ASP A 215 -0.28 -10.64 -2.63
C ASP A 215 -1.20 -9.43 -2.43
N LEU A 216 -0.64 -8.22 -2.32
CA LEU A 216 -1.46 -6.99 -2.26
C LEU A 216 -2.28 -6.80 -3.55
N CYS A 217 -1.66 -6.99 -4.72
CA CYS A 217 -2.37 -6.89 -6.00
C CYS A 217 -3.44 -7.99 -6.14
N ARG A 218 -3.14 -9.23 -5.74
CA ARG A 218 -4.11 -10.33 -5.71
C ARG A 218 -5.26 -10.07 -4.74
N MET A 219 -4.99 -9.44 -3.59
CA MET A 219 -6.01 -9.07 -2.61
C MET A 219 -6.96 -8.02 -3.18
N MET A 220 -6.45 -7.06 -3.94
CA MET A 220 -7.28 -6.06 -4.65
C MET A 220 -8.11 -6.71 -5.77
N ALA A 221 -7.53 -7.62 -6.55
CA ALA A 221 -8.25 -8.40 -7.55
C ALA A 221 -9.34 -9.28 -6.90
N PHE A 222 -9.03 -9.93 -5.79
CA PHE A 222 -9.99 -10.69 -5.00
C PHE A 222 -11.18 -9.84 -4.51
N ALA A 223 -10.93 -8.57 -4.15
CA ALA A 223 -12.01 -7.65 -3.76
C ALA A 223 -12.87 -7.21 -4.97
N ILE A 224 -12.35 -7.23 -6.18
CA ILE A 224 -13.13 -6.99 -7.40
C ILE A 224 -14.04 -8.19 -7.68
N GLU A 225 -13.51 -9.41 -7.57
CA GLU A 225 -14.18 -10.66 -7.92
C GLU A 225 -15.18 -11.13 -6.85
N ASN A 226 -14.92 -10.84 -5.56
CA ASN A 226 -15.76 -11.27 -4.44
C ASN A 226 -16.72 -10.15 -4.03
N GLU A 227 -17.96 -10.24 -4.44
CA GLU A 227 -19.01 -9.25 -4.17
C GLU A 227 -19.40 -9.17 -2.66
N GLU A 228 -19.13 -10.23 -1.89
CA GLU A 228 -19.40 -10.25 -0.44
C GLU A 228 -18.36 -9.45 0.36
N LEU A 229 -17.20 -9.16 -0.24
CA LEU A 229 -16.15 -8.41 0.44
C LEU A 229 -16.52 -6.94 0.56
N LYS A 230 -16.71 -6.44 1.81
CA LYS A 230 -17.10 -5.06 2.11
C LYS A 230 -16.50 -4.56 3.42
N GLY A 231 -16.31 -3.25 3.52
CA GLY A 231 -15.76 -2.60 4.70
C GLY A 231 -14.23 -2.61 4.70
N VAL A 232 -13.62 -2.54 5.89
CA VAL A 232 -12.18 -2.38 6.09
C VAL A 232 -11.50 -3.73 6.28
N TYR A 233 -10.31 -3.90 5.70
CA TYR A 233 -9.45 -5.07 5.85
C TYR A 233 -7.99 -4.65 6.01
N ASN A 234 -7.28 -5.33 6.90
CA ASN A 234 -5.83 -5.19 7.01
C ASN A 234 -5.13 -5.97 5.89
N ALA A 235 -4.39 -5.28 5.06
CA ALA A 235 -3.60 -5.85 3.98
C ALA A 235 -2.15 -6.04 4.43
N VAL A 236 -1.93 -7.05 5.27
CA VAL A 236 -0.62 -7.46 5.81
C VAL A 236 -0.46 -8.97 5.73
N SER A 237 0.78 -9.43 5.60
CA SER A 237 1.12 -10.87 5.73
C SER A 237 0.73 -11.39 7.12
N PRO A 238 0.34 -12.68 7.25
CA PRO A 238 -0.02 -13.28 8.54
C PRO A 238 1.13 -13.41 9.54
N HIS A 239 2.37 -13.19 9.10
CA HIS A 239 3.58 -13.36 9.93
C HIS A 239 4.39 -12.05 9.98
N PRO A 240 3.99 -11.08 10.84
CA PRO A 240 4.82 -9.91 11.10
C PRO A 240 6.14 -10.33 11.76
N VAL A 241 7.18 -9.56 11.58
CA VAL A 241 8.53 -9.87 12.06
C VAL A 241 9.16 -8.66 12.75
N SER A 242 10.10 -8.87 13.68
CA SER A 242 10.88 -7.76 14.20
C SER A 242 11.85 -7.21 13.16
N ASN A 243 12.27 -5.95 13.30
CA ASN A 243 13.27 -5.34 12.43
C ASN A 243 14.59 -6.13 12.42
N ASN A 244 15.02 -6.64 13.58
CA ASN A 244 16.18 -7.52 13.66
C ASN A 244 15.99 -8.81 12.85
N GLN A 245 14.83 -9.42 12.94
CA GLN A 245 14.53 -10.64 12.18
C GLN A 245 14.44 -10.34 10.67
N PHE A 246 13.84 -9.22 10.28
CA PHE A 246 13.76 -8.78 8.89
C PHE A 246 15.16 -8.62 8.29
N ASN A 247 16.03 -7.85 8.96
CA ASN A 247 17.39 -7.58 8.50
C ASN A 247 18.24 -8.87 8.46
N ARG A 248 18.11 -9.72 9.47
CA ARG A 248 18.80 -11.00 9.53
C ARG A 248 18.42 -11.89 8.35
N LEU A 249 17.12 -12.12 8.13
CA LEU A 249 16.65 -12.98 7.04
C LEU A 249 17.01 -12.44 5.66
N LEU A 250 16.98 -11.12 5.47
CA LEU A 250 17.39 -10.47 4.23
C LEU A 250 18.90 -10.63 3.99
N ALA A 251 19.73 -10.42 5.02
CA ALA A 251 21.18 -10.58 4.93
C ALA A 251 21.57 -12.04 4.69
N GLU A 252 20.95 -12.99 5.40
CA GLU A 252 21.14 -14.43 5.20
C GLU A 252 20.76 -14.89 3.78
N HIS A 253 19.69 -14.32 3.22
CA HIS A 253 19.28 -14.60 1.85
C HIS A 253 20.33 -14.13 0.83
N LEU A 254 20.93 -12.95 1.04
CA LEU A 254 21.88 -12.35 0.10
C LEU A 254 23.32 -12.88 0.25
N TYR A 255 23.74 -13.15 1.47
CA TYR A 255 25.16 -13.38 1.80
C TYR A 255 25.42 -14.64 2.63
N GLY A 256 24.39 -15.41 2.96
CA GLY A 256 24.51 -16.52 3.90
C GLY A 256 24.89 -15.98 5.28
N ARG A 257 25.98 -16.51 5.86
CA ARG A 257 26.51 -16.05 7.16
C ARG A 257 27.55 -14.94 7.06
N ASN A 258 27.85 -14.46 5.85
CA ASN A 258 28.93 -13.51 5.61
C ASN A 258 28.43 -12.07 5.62
N TYR A 259 27.91 -11.62 6.75
CA TYR A 259 27.48 -10.24 7.02
C TYR A 259 27.68 -9.87 8.47
N MET A 260 27.64 -8.57 8.77
CA MET A 260 27.76 -8.03 10.13
C MET A 260 26.46 -7.28 10.49
N ALA A 261 25.89 -7.61 11.65
CA ALA A 261 24.75 -6.87 12.20
C ALA A 261 25.26 -5.69 13.03
N MET A 262 24.78 -4.49 12.73
CA MET A 262 25.13 -3.28 13.47
C MET A 262 23.87 -2.51 13.88
N PRO A 263 23.79 -2.02 15.14
CA PRO A 263 22.71 -1.15 15.54
C PRO A 263 22.87 0.24 14.89
N VAL A 264 21.78 0.78 14.37
CA VAL A 264 21.68 2.17 13.92
C VAL A 264 21.05 2.99 15.05
N PRO A 265 21.78 3.86 15.73
CA PRO A 265 21.25 4.59 16.88
C PRO A 265 20.00 5.40 16.52
N ALA A 266 18.99 5.36 17.38
CA ALA A 266 17.73 6.11 17.16
C ALA A 266 17.97 7.63 17.01
N LEU A 267 18.99 8.16 17.70
CA LEU A 267 19.38 9.57 17.55
C LEU A 267 19.81 9.90 16.13
N LEU A 268 20.61 9.03 15.48
CA LEU A 268 21.03 9.20 14.09
C LEU A 268 19.84 9.18 13.15
N LEU A 269 18.87 8.29 13.37
CA LEU A 269 17.65 8.23 12.60
C LEU A 269 16.80 9.51 12.76
N LYS A 270 16.72 10.07 13.97
CA LYS A 270 16.03 11.34 14.21
C LYS A 270 16.68 12.51 13.48
N VAL A 271 18.02 12.55 13.42
CA VAL A 271 18.77 13.59 12.68
C VAL A 271 18.55 13.45 11.16
N LEU A 272 18.58 12.23 10.63
CA LEU A 272 18.46 11.97 9.20
C LEU A 272 17.02 12.12 8.69
N LEU A 273 16.04 11.54 9.40
CA LEU A 273 14.65 11.41 8.96
C LEU A 273 13.72 12.47 9.58
N GLY A 274 14.16 13.15 10.64
CA GLY A 274 13.33 14.11 11.38
C GLY A 274 12.12 13.41 12.01
N GLU A 275 10.93 14.01 11.93
CA GLU A 275 9.70 13.47 12.48
C GLU A 275 9.33 12.09 11.91
N MET A 276 9.68 11.79 10.66
CA MET A 276 9.42 10.50 10.03
C MET A 276 10.11 9.34 10.77
N SER A 277 11.15 9.62 11.57
CA SER A 277 11.83 8.60 12.41
C SER A 277 10.88 7.94 13.40
N VAL A 278 9.83 8.60 13.84
CA VAL A 278 8.82 8.04 14.74
C VAL A 278 8.14 6.83 14.08
N GLU A 279 7.79 6.93 12.81
CA GLU A 279 7.16 5.82 12.07
C GLU A 279 8.11 4.66 11.81
N VAL A 280 9.38 4.97 11.54
CA VAL A 280 10.42 3.94 11.29
C VAL A 280 10.78 3.16 12.54
N LEU A 281 10.65 3.80 13.71
CA LEU A 281 10.92 3.19 15.02
C LEU A 281 9.66 2.64 15.69
N LYS A 282 8.47 2.92 15.14
CA LYS A 282 7.20 2.45 15.67
C LYS A 282 7.06 0.95 15.46
N SER A 283 6.63 0.26 16.50
CA SER A 283 6.17 -1.13 16.43
C SER A 283 4.67 -1.14 16.20
N ALA A 284 4.21 -1.86 15.18
CA ALA A 284 2.79 -2.03 14.91
C ALA A 284 2.52 -3.45 14.42
N THR A 285 2.05 -4.28 15.33
CA THR A 285 1.66 -5.66 15.07
C THR A 285 0.22 -5.67 14.56
N VAL A 286 0.02 -6.00 13.30
CA VAL A 286 -1.30 -5.92 12.64
C VAL A 286 -1.76 -7.31 12.21
N ALA A 287 -3.01 -7.65 12.53
CA ALA A 287 -3.59 -8.94 12.20
C ALA A 287 -4.21 -8.95 10.79
N SER A 288 -4.01 -10.05 10.05
CA SER A 288 -4.67 -10.31 8.75
C SER A 288 -5.81 -11.33 8.87
N PHE A 289 -6.35 -11.48 10.07
CA PHE A 289 -7.32 -12.55 10.35
C PHE A 289 -8.59 -12.41 9.51
N LYS A 290 -9.16 -11.22 9.45
CA LYS A 290 -10.42 -10.93 8.75
C LYS A 290 -10.37 -11.25 7.26
N ILE A 291 -9.30 -10.87 6.56
CA ILE A 291 -9.18 -11.14 5.12
C ILE A 291 -8.96 -12.64 4.83
N ARG A 292 -8.27 -13.36 5.72
CA ARG A 292 -8.12 -14.82 5.62
C ARG A 292 -9.44 -15.54 5.87
N GLN A 293 -10.24 -15.09 6.84
CA GLN A 293 -11.60 -15.63 7.06
C GLN A 293 -12.52 -15.38 5.86
N ALA A 294 -12.32 -14.27 5.12
CA ALA A 294 -13.04 -14.00 3.89
C ALA A 294 -12.59 -14.90 2.70
N GLY A 295 -11.63 -15.80 2.93
CA GLY A 295 -11.17 -16.80 1.96
C GLY A 295 -9.93 -16.42 1.16
N PHE A 296 -9.30 -15.25 1.41
CA PHE A 296 -8.05 -14.89 0.74
C PHE A 296 -6.90 -15.80 1.18
N LYS A 297 -6.14 -16.30 0.22
CA LYS A 297 -4.95 -17.15 0.44
C LYS A 297 -3.70 -16.41 -0.03
N PHE A 298 -2.78 -16.16 0.90
CA PHE A 298 -1.47 -15.58 0.60
C PHE A 298 -0.62 -16.58 -0.20
N GLU A 299 0.10 -16.09 -1.19
CA GLU A 299 1.10 -16.85 -1.94
C GLU A 299 2.47 -16.75 -1.27
N TYR A 300 2.74 -15.61 -0.64
CA TYR A 300 3.98 -15.32 0.10
C TYR A 300 3.71 -15.00 1.57
N PRO A 301 3.22 -15.97 2.37
CA PRO A 301 2.90 -15.73 3.77
C PRO A 301 4.15 -15.54 4.64
N LEU A 302 5.30 -16.10 4.24
CA LEU A 302 6.55 -16.05 4.97
C LEU A 302 7.55 -15.10 4.30
N LEU A 303 8.28 -14.34 5.12
CA LEU A 303 9.25 -13.35 4.64
C LEU A 303 10.36 -13.96 3.78
N VAL A 304 10.80 -15.19 4.11
CA VAL A 304 11.82 -15.92 3.34
C VAL A 304 11.33 -16.24 1.93
N GLU A 305 10.07 -16.61 1.77
CA GLU A 305 9.45 -16.87 0.48
C GLU A 305 9.33 -15.59 -0.34
N ALA A 306 8.92 -14.49 0.32
CA ALA A 306 8.85 -13.17 -0.29
C ALA A 306 10.22 -12.71 -0.81
N PHE A 307 11.30 -12.91 -0.04
CA PHE A 307 12.65 -12.55 -0.47
C PHE A 307 13.13 -13.41 -1.64
N ARG A 308 12.86 -14.72 -1.63
CA ARG A 308 13.20 -15.61 -2.76
C ARG A 308 12.52 -15.18 -4.06
N ALA A 309 11.27 -14.76 -3.99
CA ALA A 309 10.51 -14.29 -5.15
C ALA A 309 11.00 -12.94 -5.67
N LEU A 310 11.32 -11.99 -4.75
CA LEU A 310 11.73 -10.63 -5.10
C LEU A 310 13.20 -10.53 -5.51
N LEU A 311 14.05 -11.38 -4.96
CA LEU A 311 15.50 -11.33 -5.08
C LEU A 311 16.04 -12.71 -5.51
N PRO A 312 15.66 -13.22 -6.69
CA PRO A 312 16.14 -14.52 -7.14
C PRO A 312 17.66 -14.49 -7.23
N ASP A 313 18.32 -15.47 -6.61
CA ASP A 313 19.75 -15.78 -6.54
C ASP A 313 20.70 -14.73 -7.18
N ARG A 314 20.73 -13.54 -6.64
CA ARG A 314 21.85 -12.63 -6.87
C ARG A 314 23.01 -13.13 -6.02
N LYS A 315 23.81 -14.06 -6.58
CA LYS A 315 25.22 -14.12 -6.20
C LYS A 315 25.79 -12.74 -6.55
N ILE A 316 25.76 -11.82 -5.57
CA ILE A 316 26.43 -10.55 -5.71
C ILE A 316 27.92 -10.91 -5.69
N GLN A 317 28.53 -10.82 -6.87
CA GLN A 317 29.98 -10.92 -7.07
C GLN A 317 30.70 -9.83 -6.28
#